data_9f22ad2f1e7ba45a83766fca6a72f0ae
#
_entry.id   9f22ad2f1e7ba45a83766fca6a72f0ae
#
_cell.length_a   1.000
_cell.length_b   1.000
_cell.length_c   1.000
_cell.angle_alpha   90.00
_cell.angle_beta   90.00
_cell.angle_gamma   90.00
#
_symmetry.space_group_name_H-M   'P 1'
#
loop_
_entity.id
_entity.type
_entity.pdbx_description
1 polymer ?
#
loop_
_entity_poly.entity_id
_entity_poly.type
_entity_poly.pdbx_seq_one_letter_code
_entity_poly.pdbx_strand_id
1 'polypeptide(L)'
;MKNITRKLAYLVGILFVAISLGCASTRTQEGSGEYVDDTVITSKVKAAIFNEPSLKSAEINVETFKGVVQLSGFVSSQAAENKAVEVARTVGGVKSVKNDMRLK
;
A
#
# COMPACT_ATOMS: atom_id res chain seq x y z
N MET A 1 38.13 -28.31 -20.40
CA MET A 1 37.58 -28.19 -19.03
C MET A 1 37.59 -26.77 -18.48
N LYS A 2 38.71 -26.06 -18.54
CA LYS A 2 38.79 -24.69 -18.03
C LYS A 2 37.82 -23.73 -18.71
N ASN A 3 37.57 -23.91 -20.02
CA ASN A 3 36.68 -23.05 -20.78
C ASN A 3 35.19 -23.24 -20.42
N ILE A 4 34.80 -24.43 -20.05
CA ILE A 4 33.41 -24.72 -19.67
C ILE A 4 33.07 -24.09 -18.32
N THR A 5 33.98 -24.12 -17.37
CA THR A 5 33.82 -23.50 -16.06
C THR A 5 33.69 -21.98 -16.17
N ARG A 6 34.49 -21.35 -17.03
CA ARG A 6 34.40 -19.91 -17.28
C ARG A 6 33.08 -19.51 -17.93
N LYS A 7 32.62 -20.27 -18.92
CA LYS A 7 31.33 -20.03 -19.59
C LYS A 7 30.16 -20.15 -18.63
N LEU A 8 30.20 -21.12 -17.73
CA LEU A 8 29.19 -21.30 -16.70
C LEU A 8 29.14 -20.11 -15.74
N ALA A 9 30.30 -19.62 -15.32
CA ALA A 9 30.37 -18.45 -14.44
C ALA A 9 29.79 -17.19 -15.11
N TYR A 10 30.04 -16.98 -16.38
CA TYR A 10 29.46 -15.85 -17.12
C TYR A 10 27.96 -15.97 -17.28
N LEU A 11 27.44 -17.15 -17.55
CA LEU A 11 26.02 -17.39 -17.69
C LEU A 11 25.26 -17.10 -16.39
N VAL A 12 25.79 -17.55 -15.27
CA VAL A 12 25.19 -17.30 -13.95
C VAL A 12 25.22 -15.81 -13.63
N GLY A 13 26.32 -15.12 -13.93
CA GLY A 13 26.42 -13.67 -13.72
C GLY A 13 25.42 -12.89 -14.54
N ILE A 14 25.25 -13.23 -15.80
CA ILE A 14 24.28 -12.57 -16.69
C ILE A 14 22.85 -12.79 -16.19
N LEU A 15 22.53 -14.00 -15.78
CA LEU A 15 21.21 -14.35 -15.25
C LEU A 15 20.89 -13.52 -14.01
N PHE A 16 21.85 -13.36 -13.12
CA PHE A 16 21.69 -12.60 -11.88
C PHE A 16 21.42 -11.12 -12.15
N VAL A 17 22.14 -10.53 -13.11
CA VAL A 17 21.95 -9.14 -13.52
C VAL A 17 20.57 -8.94 -14.15
N ALA A 18 20.12 -9.88 -14.96
CA ALA A 18 18.81 -9.82 -15.62
C ALA A 18 17.67 -9.78 -14.58
N ILE A 19 17.76 -10.59 -13.52
CA ILE A 19 16.77 -10.59 -12.44
C ILE A 19 16.73 -9.25 -11.72
N SER A 20 17.89 -8.66 -11.43
CA SER A 20 17.97 -7.37 -10.77
C SER A 20 17.35 -6.25 -11.63
N LEU A 21 17.61 -6.26 -12.91
CA LEU A 21 17.04 -5.30 -13.86
C LEU A 21 15.52 -5.45 -13.95
N GLY A 22 15.00 -6.67 -13.93
CA GLY A 22 13.58 -6.94 -13.94
C GLY A 22 12.86 -6.32 -12.74
N CYS A 23 13.39 -6.51 -11.55
CA CYS A 23 12.84 -5.91 -10.34
C CYS A 23 12.89 -4.39 -10.39
N ALA A 24 13.98 -3.80 -10.85
CA ALA A 24 14.12 -2.36 -10.99
C ALA A 24 13.12 -1.79 -12.00
N SER A 25 12.93 -2.45 -13.12
CA SER A 25 11.95 -2.05 -14.14
C SER A 25 10.52 -2.05 -13.60
N THR A 26 10.16 -3.07 -12.84
CA THR A 26 8.84 -3.16 -12.21
C THR A 26 8.60 -2.01 -11.25
N ARG A 27 9.57 -1.69 -10.41
CA ARG A 27 9.48 -0.56 -9.48
C ARG A 27 9.36 0.77 -10.21
N THR A 28 10.10 0.93 -11.29
CA THR A 28 10.05 2.16 -12.07
C THR A 28 8.68 2.36 -12.71
N GLN A 29 8.07 1.31 -13.22
CA GLN A 29 6.73 1.37 -13.78
C GLN A 29 5.68 1.75 -12.73
N GLU A 30 5.77 1.19 -11.54
CA GLU A 30 4.89 1.53 -10.43
C GLU A 30 5.12 2.97 -9.97
N GLY A 31 6.37 3.40 -9.89
CA GLY A 31 6.73 4.73 -9.45
C GLY A 31 6.46 5.83 -10.44
N SER A 32 6.41 5.53 -11.75
CA SER A 32 6.16 6.53 -12.78
C SER A 32 4.68 6.85 -12.93
N GLY A 33 3.82 6.03 -12.35
CA GLY A 33 2.38 6.15 -12.51
C GLY A 33 1.76 7.06 -11.49
N GLU A 34 0.73 7.73 -11.93
CA GLU A 34 -0.23 8.35 -11.03
C GLU A 34 -1.04 7.27 -10.31
N TYR A 35 -0.82 6.03 -10.70
CA TYR A 35 -1.49 4.86 -10.15
C TYR A 35 -0.72 4.32 -8.96
N VAL A 36 -1.36 4.32 -7.80
CA VAL A 36 -0.87 3.63 -6.61
C VAL A 36 -1.77 2.41 -6.41
N ASP A 37 -1.16 1.24 -6.24
CA ASP A 37 -1.89 -0.01 -6.04
C ASP A 37 -2.84 0.09 -4.85
N ASP A 38 -4.08 -0.33 -5.03
CA ASP A 38 -5.12 -0.31 -4.00
C ASP A 38 -4.68 -1.07 -2.73
N THR A 39 -3.92 -2.14 -2.89
CA THR A 39 -3.38 -2.92 -1.76
C THR A 39 -2.41 -2.07 -0.93
N VAL A 40 -1.58 -1.28 -1.58
CA VAL A 40 -0.63 -0.38 -0.92
C VAL A 40 -1.39 0.72 -0.20
N ILE A 41 -2.40 1.31 -0.83
CA ILE A 41 -3.24 2.34 -0.22
C ILE A 41 -3.92 1.79 1.04
N THR A 42 -4.53 0.61 0.94
CA THR A 42 -5.17 -0.06 2.08
C THR A 42 -4.21 -0.22 3.24
N SER A 43 -2.99 -0.71 2.98
CA SER A 43 -1.97 -0.91 4.01
C SER A 43 -1.56 0.40 4.68
N LYS A 44 -1.38 1.44 3.89
CA LYS A 44 -0.99 2.76 4.40
C LYS A 44 -2.11 3.40 5.23
N VAL A 45 -3.35 3.28 4.79
CA VAL A 45 -4.50 3.79 5.53
C VAL A 45 -4.64 3.05 6.86
N LYS A 46 -4.54 1.73 6.86
CA LYS A 46 -4.58 0.93 8.09
C LYS A 46 -3.48 1.35 9.06
N ALA A 47 -2.26 1.54 8.57
CA ALA A 47 -1.15 1.98 9.42
C ALA A 47 -1.39 3.38 10.00
N ALA A 48 -1.90 4.29 9.20
CA ALA A 48 -2.19 5.65 9.65
C ALA A 48 -3.29 5.67 10.72
N ILE A 49 -4.34 4.87 10.53
CA ILE A 49 -5.42 4.73 11.52
C ILE A 49 -4.87 4.10 12.81
N PHE A 50 -4.07 3.06 12.68
CA PHE A 50 -3.48 2.37 13.83
C PHE A 50 -2.58 3.29 14.66
N ASN A 51 -1.89 4.21 13.99
CA ASN A 51 -0.97 5.15 14.65
C ASN A 51 -1.70 6.36 15.26
N GLU A 52 -2.99 6.53 15.00
CA GLU A 52 -3.76 7.63 15.55
C GLU A 52 -4.27 7.28 16.95
N PRO A 53 -3.82 7.98 18.01
CA PRO A 53 -4.19 7.64 19.39
C PRO A 53 -5.70 7.67 19.65
N SER A 54 -6.42 8.59 19.01
CA SER A 54 -7.87 8.74 19.20
C SER A 54 -8.67 7.61 18.58
N LEU A 55 -8.04 6.74 17.77
CA LEU A 55 -8.71 5.65 17.08
C LEU A 55 -8.32 4.27 17.60
N LYS A 56 -7.61 4.18 18.72
CA LYS A 56 -7.10 2.91 19.24
C LYS A 56 -8.20 1.91 19.60
N SER A 57 -9.35 2.37 20.05
CA SER A 57 -10.46 1.51 20.43
C SER A 57 -11.48 1.31 19.30
N ALA A 58 -11.22 1.88 18.13
CA ALA A 58 -12.12 1.78 17.00
C ALA A 58 -11.92 0.47 16.25
N GLU A 59 -13.01 -0.10 15.75
CA GLU A 59 -12.99 -1.27 14.89
C GLU A 59 -13.27 -0.81 13.46
N ILE A 60 -12.19 -0.51 12.73
CA ILE A 60 -12.28 0.07 11.40
C ILE A 60 -11.71 -0.89 10.36
N ASN A 61 -12.54 -1.26 9.39
CA ASN A 61 -12.14 -2.01 8.22
C ASN A 61 -11.86 -1.06 7.07
N VAL A 62 -10.81 -1.33 6.32
CA VAL A 62 -10.38 -0.51 5.20
C VAL A 62 -10.36 -1.35 3.94
N GLU A 63 -11.06 -0.88 2.91
CA GLU A 63 -11.02 -1.48 1.58
C GLU A 63 -10.78 -0.37 0.57
N THR A 64 -10.01 -0.67 -0.47
CA THR A 64 -9.70 0.31 -1.51
C THR A 64 -9.99 -0.27 -2.88
N PHE A 65 -10.69 0.51 -3.69
CA PHE A 65 -10.98 0.16 -5.07
C PHE A 65 -10.76 1.38 -5.96
N LYS A 66 -9.80 1.27 -6.87
CA LYS A 66 -9.43 2.35 -7.82
C LYS A 66 -9.19 3.68 -7.13
N GLY A 67 -8.51 3.66 -5.99
CA GLY A 67 -8.17 4.85 -5.22
C GLY A 67 -9.27 5.35 -4.29
N VAL A 68 -10.45 4.76 -4.33
CA VAL A 68 -11.54 5.08 -3.41
C VAL A 68 -11.41 4.20 -2.17
N VAL A 69 -11.21 4.82 -1.02
CA VAL A 69 -11.08 4.11 0.26
C VAL A 69 -12.44 4.05 0.94
N GLN A 70 -12.88 2.85 1.26
CA GLN A 70 -14.10 2.65 2.05
C GLN A 70 -13.70 2.30 3.46
N LEU A 71 -14.21 3.07 4.42
CA LEU A 71 -14.05 2.82 5.84
C LEU A 71 -15.38 2.30 6.39
N SER A 72 -15.34 1.15 7.04
CA SER A 72 -16.51 0.56 7.66
C SER A 72 -16.17 0.07 9.07
N GLY A 73 -17.16 -0.25 9.84
CA GLY A 73 -17.00 -0.71 11.22
C GLY A 73 -17.65 0.22 12.22
N PHE A 74 -17.12 0.21 13.44
CA PHE A 74 -17.73 0.92 14.56
C PHE A 74 -16.72 1.81 15.27
N VAL A 75 -17.18 3.02 15.57
CA VAL A 75 -16.40 4.01 16.33
C VAL A 75 -17.25 4.53 17.49
N SER A 76 -16.59 5.05 18.52
CA SER A 76 -17.27 5.45 19.75
C SER A 76 -17.87 6.85 19.70
N SER A 77 -17.47 7.67 18.74
CA SER A 77 -17.92 9.07 18.66
C SER A 77 -17.89 9.61 17.25
N GLN A 78 -18.65 10.67 17.01
CA GLN A 78 -18.60 11.37 15.72
C GLN A 78 -17.21 11.97 15.48
N ALA A 79 -16.54 12.43 16.54
CA ALA A 79 -15.19 12.96 16.43
C ALA A 79 -14.20 11.87 15.94
N ALA A 80 -14.33 10.66 16.43
CA ALA A 80 -13.52 9.55 15.98
C ALA A 80 -13.78 9.20 14.51
N GLU A 81 -15.04 9.20 14.11
CA GLU A 81 -15.43 8.96 12.73
C GLU A 81 -14.83 10.02 11.79
N ASN A 82 -14.95 11.29 12.15
CA ASN A 82 -14.38 12.39 11.37
C ASN A 82 -12.85 12.28 11.30
N LYS A 83 -12.23 11.89 12.38
CA LYS A 83 -10.76 11.72 12.44
C LYS A 83 -10.29 10.60 11.52
N ALA A 84 -11.00 9.49 11.49
CA ALA A 84 -10.66 8.37 10.63
C ALA A 84 -10.73 8.78 9.15
N VAL A 85 -11.76 9.50 8.75
CA VAL A 85 -11.91 10.01 7.38
C VAL A 85 -10.78 10.98 7.05
N GLU A 86 -10.46 11.90 7.95
CA GLU A 86 -9.38 12.86 7.77
C GLU A 86 -8.03 12.16 7.57
N VAL A 87 -7.72 11.20 8.45
CA VAL A 87 -6.48 10.43 8.37
C VAL A 87 -6.38 9.68 7.05
N ALA A 88 -7.46 9.04 6.63
CA ALA A 88 -7.47 8.31 5.36
C ALA A 88 -7.21 9.22 4.16
N ARG A 89 -7.75 10.44 4.18
CA ARG A 89 -7.55 11.40 3.10
C ARG A 89 -6.12 11.88 2.95
N THR A 90 -5.33 11.83 4.02
CA THR A 90 -3.93 12.28 3.97
C THR A 90 -3.00 11.28 3.30
N VAL A 91 -3.45 10.05 3.09
CA VAL A 91 -2.61 9.00 2.50
C VAL A 91 -2.46 9.24 1.01
N GLY A 92 -1.22 9.18 0.53
CA GLY A 92 -0.94 9.35 -0.90
C GLY A 92 -1.60 8.28 -1.75
N GLY A 93 -2.19 8.68 -2.86
CA GLY A 93 -2.90 7.80 -3.77
C GLY A 93 -4.40 7.71 -3.53
N VAL A 94 -4.89 8.19 -2.39
CA VAL A 94 -6.32 8.21 -2.09
C VAL A 94 -7.02 9.29 -2.91
N LYS A 95 -7.97 8.88 -3.71
CA LYS A 95 -8.77 9.80 -4.53
C LYS A 95 -9.98 10.33 -3.77
N SER A 96 -10.62 9.48 -3.00
CA SER A 96 -11.75 9.86 -2.15
C SER A 96 -11.93 8.82 -1.05
N VAL A 97 -12.68 9.20 -0.03
CA VAL A 97 -12.99 8.32 1.10
C VAL A 97 -14.50 8.19 1.23
N LYS A 98 -14.95 6.94 1.23
CA LYS A 98 -16.35 6.61 1.49
C LYS A 98 -16.49 6.18 2.94
N ASN A 99 -17.31 6.89 3.69
CA ASN A 99 -17.52 6.63 5.11
C ASN A 99 -18.78 5.78 5.32
N ASP A 100 -18.56 4.53 5.69
CA ASP A 100 -19.62 3.59 6.06
C ASP A 100 -19.47 3.15 7.52
N MET A 101 -18.79 3.95 8.35
CA MET A 101 -18.67 3.66 9.77
C MET A 101 -19.96 3.98 10.51
N ARG A 102 -20.15 3.30 11.64
CA ARG A 102 -21.31 3.49 12.49
C ARG A 102 -20.87 3.78 13.93
N LEU A 103 -21.64 4.57 14.61
CA LEU A 103 -21.42 4.83 16.03
C LEU A 103 -21.92 3.66 16.87
N LYS A 104 -21.14 3.31 17.90
CA LYS A 104 -21.52 2.29 18.88
C LYS A 104 -22.60 2.82 19.81
#